data_9cbcc344a6853310c49dab23cb2bfb3e
#
_entry.id   9cbcc344a6853310c49dab23cb2bfb3e
#
_cell.length_a   1.000
_cell.length_b   1.000
_cell.length_c   1.000
_cell.angle_alpha   90.00
_cell.angle_beta   90.00
_cell.angle_gamma   90.00
#
_symmetry.space_group_name_H-M   'P 1'
#
loop_
_entity.id
_entity.type
_entity.pdbx_description
1 polymer ?
#
loop_
_entity_poly.entity_id
_entity_poly.type
_entity_poly.pdbx_seq_one_letter_code
_entity_poly.pdbx_strand_id
1 'polypeptide(L)'
;ALSALPVIGWRPDVIHCHDWQTGLIPVYLKGRFGEGEFFRGIKSVMTIHNLKFQGIWDRKTIQSITGLSDYYFTPDKLEFKHDASYLKGGLVYADAITTVSNTYAQEIQTPFYGEGLDGLMCARANDLRGIVNGLDYNEWNPETDAQIAKNFNAKNFRKEKVKNKLALQEELGLEVNPKTMMI
;
A
#
# COMPACT_ATOMS: atom_id res chain seq x y z
N ALA A 1 4.49 3.26 18.76
CA ALA A 1 3.72 4.40 18.22
C ALA A 1 2.50 4.70 19.10
N LEU A 2 1.49 3.78 19.21
CA LEU A 2 0.24 4.05 19.93
C LEU A 2 0.47 4.54 21.38
N SER A 3 1.30 3.86 22.15
CA SER A 3 1.58 4.24 23.55
C SER A 3 2.21 5.63 23.72
N ALA A 4 2.79 6.19 22.68
CA ALA A 4 3.39 7.53 22.72
C ALA A 4 2.33 8.64 22.60
N LEU A 5 1.19 8.38 21.98
CA LEU A 5 0.16 9.38 21.72
C LEU A 5 -0.35 10.09 23.00
N PRO A 6 -0.71 9.36 24.07
CA PRO A 6 -1.08 10.00 25.32
C PRO A 6 0.06 10.79 25.98
N VAL A 7 1.30 10.30 25.84
CA VAL A 7 2.49 10.93 26.45
C VAL A 7 2.79 12.29 25.82
N ILE A 8 2.62 12.39 24.48
CA ILE A 8 2.84 13.67 23.75
C ILE A 8 1.58 14.56 23.75
N GLY A 9 0.49 14.12 24.37
CA GLY A 9 -0.75 14.87 24.47
C GLY A 9 -1.49 15.06 23.11
N TRP A 10 -1.19 14.22 22.12
CA TRP A 10 -1.83 14.33 20.79
C TRP A 10 -2.75 13.15 20.53
N ARG A 11 -4.03 13.42 20.36
CA ARG A 11 -5.05 12.43 20.07
C ARG A 11 -5.56 12.60 18.62
N PRO A 12 -5.20 11.71 17.68
CA PRO A 12 -5.72 11.74 16.33
C PRO A 12 -7.18 11.24 16.27
N ASP A 13 -7.92 11.68 15.26
CA ASP A 13 -9.23 11.12 14.92
C ASP A 13 -9.08 9.86 14.07
N VAL A 14 -8.06 9.83 13.20
CA VAL A 14 -7.77 8.73 12.28
C VAL A 14 -6.28 8.39 12.31
N ILE A 15 -5.97 7.09 12.32
CA ILE A 15 -4.62 6.57 12.12
C ILE A 15 -4.56 5.89 10.75
N HIS A 16 -3.74 6.44 9.86
CA HIS A 16 -3.54 5.90 8.53
C HIS A 16 -2.30 5.00 8.49
N CYS A 17 -2.52 3.76 8.16
CA CYS A 17 -1.55 2.68 8.12
C CYS A 17 -1.23 2.30 6.68
N HIS A 18 0.01 1.95 6.40
CA HIS A 18 0.47 1.58 5.06
C HIS A 18 1.18 0.23 5.09
N ASP A 19 0.72 -0.71 4.29
CA ASP A 19 1.29 -2.04 4.09
C ASP A 19 1.51 -2.85 5.39
N TRP A 20 2.14 -4.00 5.26
CA TRP A 20 2.34 -4.94 6.35
C TRP A 20 3.15 -4.39 7.54
N GLN A 21 4.06 -3.44 7.30
CA GLN A 21 4.92 -2.86 8.33
C GLN A 21 4.10 -2.19 9.44
N THR A 22 2.94 -1.68 9.09
CA THR A 22 2.02 -1.03 10.02
C THR A 22 0.78 -1.87 10.34
N GLY A 23 0.70 -3.09 9.81
CA GLY A 23 -0.48 -3.96 9.88
C GLY A 23 -0.94 -4.31 11.29
N LEU A 24 -0.05 -4.31 12.29
CA LEU A 24 -0.43 -4.55 13.68
C LEU A 24 -1.04 -3.33 14.40
N ILE A 25 -0.96 -2.13 13.83
CA ILE A 25 -1.52 -0.93 14.48
C ILE A 25 -3.04 -1.03 14.61
N PRO A 26 -3.82 -1.36 13.58
CA PRO A 26 -5.26 -1.58 13.72
C PRO A 26 -5.60 -2.70 14.72
N VAL A 27 -4.79 -3.77 14.74
CA VAL A 27 -4.98 -4.90 15.67
C VAL A 27 -4.86 -4.44 17.12
N TYR A 28 -3.80 -3.70 17.44
CA TYR A 28 -3.60 -3.16 18.78
C TYR A 28 -4.63 -2.09 19.14
N LEU A 29 -4.98 -1.22 18.18
CA LEU A 29 -5.96 -0.16 18.40
C LEU A 29 -7.32 -0.71 18.79
N LYS A 30 -7.80 -1.78 18.14
CA LYS A 30 -9.08 -2.42 18.44
C LYS A 30 -9.01 -3.39 19.62
N GLY A 31 -7.88 -4.03 19.81
CA GLY A 31 -7.66 -4.98 20.89
C GLY A 31 -7.16 -4.31 22.17
N ARG A 32 -5.85 -4.25 22.34
CA ARG A 32 -5.21 -3.80 23.60
C ARG A 32 -5.56 -2.39 24.06
N PHE A 33 -5.76 -1.47 23.11
CA PHE A 33 -6.03 -0.05 23.40
C PHE A 33 -7.50 0.32 23.28
N GLY A 34 -8.35 -0.52 22.67
CA GLY A 34 -9.74 -0.20 22.31
C GLY A 34 -10.64 0.16 23.48
N GLU A 35 -10.39 -0.37 24.67
CA GLU A 35 -11.18 -0.09 25.87
C GLU A 35 -10.74 1.21 26.59
N GLY A 36 -9.55 1.71 26.28
CA GLY A 36 -8.99 2.92 26.91
C GLY A 36 -9.73 4.18 26.43
N GLU A 37 -10.06 5.07 27.38
CA GLU A 37 -10.79 6.32 27.09
C GLU A 37 -10.09 7.17 26.01
N PHE A 38 -8.76 7.28 26.08
CA PHE A 38 -7.96 8.05 25.12
C PHE A 38 -8.14 7.53 23.68
N PHE A 39 -8.23 6.22 23.48
CA PHE A 39 -8.27 5.59 22.15
C PHE A 39 -9.68 5.35 21.62
N ARG A 40 -10.68 5.51 22.48
CA ARG A 40 -12.08 5.24 22.12
C ARG A 40 -12.53 6.14 20.96
N GLY A 41 -13.01 5.53 19.88
CA GLY A 41 -13.50 6.23 18.71
C GLY A 41 -12.44 6.62 17.67
N ILE A 42 -11.15 6.44 17.95
CA ILE A 42 -10.10 6.60 16.92
C ILE A 42 -10.33 5.56 15.82
N LYS A 43 -10.35 6.02 14.58
CA LYS A 43 -10.52 5.18 13.39
C LYS A 43 -9.17 4.81 12.78
N SER A 44 -9.15 3.72 12.02
CA SER A 44 -7.98 3.31 11.28
C SER A 44 -8.29 3.09 9.79
N VAL A 45 -7.38 3.54 8.94
CA VAL A 45 -7.39 3.27 7.50
C VAL A 45 -6.15 2.43 7.18
N MET A 46 -6.31 1.38 6.38
CA MET A 46 -5.21 0.54 5.91
C MET A 46 -5.06 0.66 4.42
N THR A 47 -3.92 1.16 3.94
CA THR A 47 -3.60 1.25 2.51
C THR A 47 -2.74 0.07 2.08
N ILE A 48 -3.18 -0.61 1.04
CA ILE A 48 -2.44 -1.66 0.33
C ILE A 48 -1.74 -1.03 -0.87
N HIS A 49 -0.41 -0.99 -0.87
CA HIS A 49 0.35 -0.61 -2.06
C HIS A 49 0.66 -1.83 -2.92
N ASN A 50 0.97 -2.97 -2.30
CA ASN A 50 1.15 -4.24 -2.98
C ASN A 50 0.77 -5.41 -2.06
N LEU A 51 -0.32 -6.09 -2.37
CA LEU A 51 -0.88 -7.19 -1.56
C LEU A 51 0.04 -8.42 -1.46
N LYS A 52 1.01 -8.55 -2.37
CA LYS A 52 2.00 -9.64 -2.35
C LYS A 52 2.87 -9.60 -1.09
N PHE A 53 3.18 -8.41 -0.58
CA PHE A 53 4.02 -8.25 0.61
C PHE A 53 3.16 -8.22 1.87
N GLN A 54 3.05 -9.35 2.56
CA GLN A 54 2.11 -9.56 3.65
C GLN A 54 2.74 -9.52 5.04
N GLY A 55 4.08 -9.59 5.14
CA GLY A 55 4.74 -9.69 6.44
C GLY A 55 4.34 -10.97 7.16
N ILE A 56 4.70 -12.12 6.59
CA ILE A 56 4.36 -13.44 7.10
C ILE A 56 5.56 -14.01 7.87
N TRP A 57 5.31 -14.46 9.09
CA TRP A 57 6.30 -15.13 9.92
C TRP A 57 5.65 -16.20 10.79
N ASP A 58 6.50 -17.08 11.31
CA ASP A 58 6.12 -18.11 12.27
C ASP A 58 5.29 -17.55 13.43
N ARG A 59 4.17 -18.19 13.70
CA ARG A 59 3.22 -17.77 14.73
C ARG A 59 3.86 -17.58 16.11
N LYS A 60 4.71 -18.52 16.57
CA LYS A 60 5.30 -18.47 17.90
C LYS A 60 6.25 -17.28 18.04
N THR A 61 7.02 -17.01 16.99
CA THR A 61 7.88 -15.84 16.91
C THR A 61 7.07 -14.56 17.02
N ILE A 62 5.97 -14.45 16.25
CA ILE A 62 5.10 -13.28 16.30
C ILE A 62 4.43 -13.12 17.66
N GLN A 63 3.94 -14.19 18.27
CA GLN A 63 3.39 -14.14 19.63
C GLN A 63 4.41 -13.63 20.65
N SER A 64 5.63 -14.14 20.59
CA SER A 64 6.72 -13.73 21.49
C SER A 64 7.07 -12.24 21.37
N ILE A 65 7.14 -11.73 20.14
CA ILE A 65 7.50 -10.32 19.87
C ILE A 65 6.34 -9.37 20.23
N THR A 66 5.11 -9.77 19.88
CA THR A 66 3.94 -8.88 19.96
C THR A 66 3.21 -8.93 21.30
N GLY A 67 3.34 -10.04 22.04
CA GLY A 67 2.57 -10.31 23.25
C GLY A 67 1.06 -10.51 22.97
N LEU A 68 0.66 -10.75 21.72
CA LEU A 68 -0.72 -11.07 21.38
C LEU A 68 -1.06 -12.49 21.81
N SER A 69 -2.26 -12.69 22.36
CA SER A 69 -2.75 -14.01 22.78
C SER A 69 -3.17 -14.86 21.58
N ASP A 70 -3.41 -16.15 21.79
CA ASP A 70 -3.91 -17.09 20.79
C ASP A 70 -5.19 -16.63 20.11
N TYR A 71 -5.99 -15.81 20.78
CA TYR A 71 -7.20 -15.22 20.23
C TYR A 71 -7.00 -14.49 18.90
N TYR A 72 -5.82 -13.90 18.69
CA TYR A 72 -5.50 -13.17 17.46
C TYR A 72 -4.98 -14.04 16.32
N PHE A 73 -4.61 -15.30 16.59
CA PHE A 73 -3.99 -16.20 15.61
C PHE A 73 -4.97 -17.28 15.12
N THR A 74 -6.14 -16.86 14.69
CA THR A 74 -7.18 -17.69 14.10
C THR A 74 -7.36 -17.37 12.62
N PRO A 75 -7.93 -18.28 11.79
CA PRO A 75 -8.11 -18.09 10.34
C PRO A 75 -8.91 -16.84 9.95
N ASP A 76 -9.77 -16.35 10.82
CA ASP A 76 -10.54 -15.12 10.66
C ASP A 76 -9.77 -13.85 11.07
N LYS A 77 -8.53 -13.98 11.58
CA LYS A 77 -7.71 -12.86 12.06
C LYS A 77 -6.31 -12.85 11.42
N LEU A 78 -5.26 -13.06 12.20
CA LEU A 78 -3.87 -12.96 11.73
C LEU A 78 -3.34 -14.24 11.07
N GLU A 79 -3.92 -15.41 11.39
CA GLU A 79 -3.43 -16.67 10.83
C GLU A 79 -3.52 -16.66 9.30
N PHE A 80 -2.45 -17.11 8.65
CA PHE A 80 -2.36 -17.27 7.21
C PHE A 80 -1.46 -18.46 6.87
N LYS A 81 -2.05 -19.53 6.34
CA LYS A 81 -1.34 -20.77 5.96
C LYS A 81 -0.46 -21.35 7.09
N HIS A 82 -1.02 -21.40 8.29
CA HIS A 82 -0.39 -21.85 9.55
C HIS A 82 0.59 -20.86 10.19
N ASP A 83 0.96 -19.80 9.50
CA ASP A 83 1.77 -18.69 9.98
C ASP A 83 0.92 -17.47 10.37
N ALA A 84 1.54 -16.33 10.64
CA ALA A 84 0.85 -15.08 10.93
C ALA A 84 1.20 -13.99 9.90
N SER A 85 0.18 -13.34 9.33
CA SER A 85 0.34 -12.22 8.40
C SER A 85 -0.03 -10.91 9.08
N TYR A 86 0.91 -9.95 9.12
CA TYR A 86 0.68 -8.62 9.65
C TYR A 86 -0.30 -7.83 8.80
N LEU A 87 -0.19 -7.93 7.48
CA LEU A 87 -1.10 -7.26 6.56
C LEU A 87 -2.52 -7.76 6.75
N LYS A 88 -2.71 -9.09 6.81
CA LYS A 88 -4.02 -9.69 7.08
C LYS A 88 -4.62 -9.15 8.37
N GLY A 89 -3.85 -9.10 9.44
CA GLY A 89 -4.31 -8.51 10.70
C GLY A 89 -4.77 -7.05 10.51
N GLY A 90 -3.99 -6.23 9.83
CA GLY A 90 -4.36 -4.86 9.51
C GLY A 90 -5.66 -4.75 8.72
N LEU A 91 -5.81 -5.59 7.69
CA LEU A 91 -7.00 -5.63 6.84
C LEU A 91 -8.26 -6.11 7.58
N VAL A 92 -8.13 -7.04 8.52
CA VAL A 92 -9.25 -7.51 9.33
C VAL A 92 -9.74 -6.44 10.30
N TYR A 93 -8.81 -5.71 10.95
CA TYR A 93 -9.13 -4.81 12.06
C TYR A 93 -9.31 -3.34 11.65
N ALA A 94 -8.85 -2.90 10.48
CA ALA A 94 -9.02 -1.52 10.03
C ALA A 94 -10.50 -1.16 9.80
N ASP A 95 -10.86 0.10 10.05
CA ASP A 95 -12.21 0.61 9.80
C ASP A 95 -12.47 0.82 8.29
N ALA A 96 -11.45 1.16 7.51
CA ALA A 96 -11.51 1.29 6.06
C ALA A 96 -10.22 0.76 5.41
N ILE A 97 -10.32 0.33 4.17
CA ILE A 97 -9.21 -0.19 3.37
C ILE A 97 -9.12 0.63 2.09
N THR A 98 -7.90 1.03 1.74
CA THR A 98 -7.63 1.66 0.45
C THR A 98 -6.54 0.93 -0.31
N THR A 99 -6.52 1.09 -1.64
CA THR A 99 -5.42 0.66 -2.50
C THR A 99 -5.18 1.68 -3.60
N VAL A 100 -4.11 1.52 -4.36
CA VAL A 100 -3.55 2.55 -5.23
C VAL A 100 -4.19 2.64 -6.63
N SER A 101 -5.28 1.90 -6.88
CA SER A 101 -5.99 1.93 -8.16
C SER A 101 -7.41 1.40 -8.02
N ASN A 102 -8.37 1.98 -8.73
CA ASN A 102 -9.74 1.44 -8.81
C ASN A 102 -9.77 0.06 -9.44
N THR A 103 -8.95 -0.17 -10.48
CA THR A 103 -8.80 -1.49 -11.11
C THR A 103 -8.19 -2.47 -10.14
N TYR A 104 -7.12 -2.09 -9.44
CA TYR A 104 -6.45 -2.95 -8.47
C TYR A 104 -7.38 -3.33 -7.31
N ALA A 105 -8.24 -2.43 -6.86
CA ALA A 105 -9.26 -2.75 -5.85
C ALA A 105 -10.21 -3.89 -6.30
N GLN A 106 -10.48 -4.01 -7.59
CA GLN A 106 -11.26 -5.11 -8.16
C GLN A 106 -10.41 -6.37 -8.34
N GLU A 107 -9.19 -6.23 -8.84
CA GLU A 107 -8.26 -7.33 -9.10
C GLU A 107 -7.93 -8.13 -7.84
N ILE A 108 -7.61 -7.46 -6.72
CA ILE A 108 -7.25 -8.13 -5.46
C ILE A 108 -8.41 -8.91 -4.81
N GLN A 109 -9.63 -8.76 -5.31
CA GLN A 109 -10.79 -9.58 -4.94
C GLN A 109 -10.88 -10.88 -5.76
N THR A 110 -9.93 -11.13 -6.67
CA THR A 110 -9.89 -12.34 -7.49
C THR A 110 -8.78 -13.30 -7.02
N PRO A 111 -8.92 -14.62 -7.20
CA PRO A 111 -7.89 -15.58 -6.78
C PRO A 111 -6.52 -15.34 -7.40
N PHE A 112 -6.46 -14.78 -8.61
CA PHE A 112 -5.21 -14.55 -9.34
C PHE A 112 -4.37 -13.41 -8.72
N TYR A 113 -5.01 -12.30 -8.33
CA TYR A 113 -4.33 -11.13 -7.78
C TYR A 113 -4.46 -10.99 -6.25
N GLY A 114 -5.32 -11.80 -5.63
CA GLY A 114 -5.63 -11.72 -4.20
C GLY A 114 -4.57 -12.32 -3.29
N GLU A 115 -3.52 -12.98 -3.84
CA GLU A 115 -2.38 -13.52 -3.07
C GLU A 115 -2.83 -14.41 -1.89
N GLY A 116 -3.98 -15.08 -2.03
CA GLY A 116 -4.61 -15.91 -1.00
C GLY A 116 -5.43 -15.11 0.03
N LEU A 117 -5.61 -13.79 -0.15
CA LEU A 117 -6.47 -12.94 0.65
C LEU A 117 -7.72 -12.47 -0.11
N ASP A 118 -7.95 -13.00 -1.32
CA ASP A 118 -9.12 -12.67 -2.17
C ASP A 118 -10.45 -12.83 -1.43
N GLY A 119 -10.62 -13.90 -0.66
CA GLY A 119 -11.80 -14.10 0.17
C GLY A 119 -12.01 -13.00 1.21
N LEU A 120 -10.93 -12.53 1.86
CA LEU A 120 -10.97 -11.40 2.79
C LEU A 120 -11.30 -10.10 2.04
N MET A 121 -10.69 -9.85 0.88
CA MET A 121 -10.96 -8.66 0.07
C MET A 121 -12.40 -8.63 -0.41
N CYS A 122 -12.98 -9.75 -0.83
CA CYS A 122 -14.40 -9.86 -1.16
C CYS A 122 -15.29 -9.56 0.06
N ALA A 123 -14.97 -10.13 1.23
CA ALA A 123 -15.73 -9.90 2.46
C ALA A 123 -15.68 -8.42 2.91
N ARG A 124 -14.60 -7.71 2.59
CA ARG A 124 -14.40 -6.29 2.91
C ARG A 124 -14.62 -5.35 1.71
N ALA A 125 -15.27 -5.80 0.63
CA ALA A 125 -15.50 -5.01 -0.59
C ALA A 125 -16.18 -3.66 -0.34
N ASN A 126 -17.09 -3.60 0.63
CA ASN A 126 -17.80 -2.36 0.98
C ASN A 126 -16.90 -1.32 1.66
N ASP A 127 -15.82 -1.75 2.29
CA ASP A 127 -14.86 -0.90 2.99
C ASP A 127 -13.62 -0.59 2.12
N LEU A 128 -13.48 -1.28 0.97
CA LEU A 128 -12.35 -1.16 0.07
C LEU A 128 -12.58 -0.06 -0.97
N ARG A 129 -11.59 0.82 -1.15
CA ARG A 129 -11.60 1.90 -2.16
C ARG A 129 -10.26 1.96 -2.89
N GLY A 130 -10.32 2.14 -4.22
CA GLY A 130 -9.15 2.47 -5.04
C GLY A 130 -8.94 3.98 -5.07
N ILE A 131 -7.72 4.44 -4.76
CA ILE A 131 -7.33 5.85 -4.84
C ILE A 131 -6.03 5.91 -5.63
N VAL A 132 -6.07 6.51 -6.82
CA VAL A 132 -4.89 6.61 -7.69
C VAL A 132 -3.87 7.58 -7.07
N ASN A 133 -2.59 7.19 -7.10
CA ASN A 133 -1.51 8.05 -6.65
C ASN A 133 -1.49 9.38 -7.41
N GLY A 134 -1.23 10.45 -6.69
CA GLY A 134 -1.03 11.78 -7.29
C GLY A 134 0.27 11.88 -8.08
N LEU A 135 0.31 12.83 -8.99
CA LEU A 135 1.51 13.24 -9.70
C LEU A 135 1.81 14.69 -9.36
N ASP A 136 3.04 15.02 -9.04
CA ASP A 136 3.49 16.41 -8.92
C ASP A 136 3.80 16.96 -10.30
N TYR A 137 2.87 17.73 -10.85
CA TYR A 137 3.03 18.37 -12.17
C TYR A 137 4.04 19.51 -12.18
N ASN A 138 4.52 19.98 -11.04
CA ASN A 138 5.62 20.97 -11.02
C ASN A 138 6.96 20.28 -11.26
N GLU A 139 7.13 19.07 -10.73
CA GLU A 139 8.33 18.26 -10.91
C GLU A 139 8.26 17.42 -12.19
N TRP A 140 7.16 16.70 -12.40
CA TRP A 140 6.99 15.73 -13.51
C TRP A 140 6.22 16.35 -14.69
N ASN A 141 6.75 17.46 -15.24
CA ASN A 141 6.12 18.13 -16.36
C ASN A 141 7.03 18.13 -17.60
N PRO A 142 6.74 17.33 -18.64
CA PRO A 142 7.58 17.25 -19.82
C PRO A 142 7.64 18.57 -20.63
N GLU A 143 6.76 19.53 -20.38
CA GLU A 143 6.84 20.85 -21.02
C GLU A 143 7.95 21.73 -20.44
N THR A 144 8.29 21.52 -19.16
CA THR A 144 9.22 22.38 -18.41
C THR A 144 10.41 21.63 -17.83
N ASP A 145 10.44 20.30 -17.93
CA ASP A 145 11.53 19.48 -17.42
C ASP A 145 12.84 19.78 -18.14
N ALA A 146 13.81 20.27 -17.39
CA ALA A 146 15.15 20.60 -17.91
C ALA A 146 16.06 19.38 -18.07
N GLN A 147 15.68 18.20 -17.55
CA GLN A 147 16.50 17.00 -17.62
C GLN A 147 16.28 16.19 -18.90
N ILE A 148 15.18 16.41 -19.60
CA ILE A 148 14.90 15.71 -20.86
C ILE A 148 15.52 16.44 -22.06
N ALA A 149 16.00 15.68 -23.04
CA ALA A 149 16.67 16.22 -24.22
C ALA A 149 15.76 17.15 -25.07
N LYS A 150 14.44 16.87 -25.05
CA LYS A 150 13.45 17.68 -25.76
C LYS A 150 12.13 17.73 -25.01
N ASN A 151 11.71 18.93 -24.65
CA ASN A 151 10.40 19.16 -24.02
C ASN A 151 9.26 18.85 -25.00
N PHE A 152 8.14 18.33 -24.45
CA PHE A 152 6.97 17.98 -25.23
C PHE A 152 5.68 18.14 -24.40
N ASN A 153 4.55 18.19 -25.11
CA ASN A 153 3.22 18.25 -24.51
C ASN A 153 2.25 17.29 -25.22
N ALA A 154 1.01 17.29 -24.79
CA ALA A 154 -0.03 16.41 -25.34
C ALA A 154 -0.26 16.57 -26.86
N LYS A 155 0.07 17.73 -27.44
CA LYS A 155 -0.13 17.99 -28.89
C LYS A 155 1.02 17.47 -29.74
N ASN A 156 2.25 17.46 -29.23
CA ASN A 156 3.46 17.14 -30.01
C ASN A 156 4.23 15.91 -29.52
N PHE A 157 3.79 15.23 -28.45
CA PHE A 157 4.52 14.13 -27.80
C PHE A 157 4.95 13.01 -28.75
N ARG A 158 4.13 12.65 -29.73
CA ARG A 158 4.44 11.59 -30.69
C ARG A 158 5.73 11.86 -31.46
N LYS A 159 5.99 13.11 -31.81
CA LYS A 159 7.18 13.54 -32.54
C LYS A 159 8.36 13.82 -31.59
N GLU A 160 8.12 14.59 -30.54
CA GLU A 160 9.20 15.09 -29.68
C GLU A 160 9.71 14.02 -28.71
N LYS A 161 8.86 13.09 -28.24
CA LYS A 161 9.29 12.00 -27.36
C LYS A 161 10.26 11.02 -28.05
N VAL A 162 10.21 10.89 -29.38
CA VAL A 162 11.19 10.10 -30.14
C VAL A 162 12.60 10.69 -30.01
N LYS A 163 12.74 12.03 -29.96
CA LYS A 163 14.05 12.68 -29.77
C LYS A 163 14.65 12.34 -28.39
N ASN A 164 13.83 12.29 -27.35
CA ASN A 164 14.28 11.85 -26.02
C ASN A 164 14.75 10.40 -26.03
N LYS A 165 14.02 9.52 -26.73
CA LYS A 165 14.45 8.13 -26.91
C LYS A 165 15.80 8.01 -27.57
N LEU A 166 16.03 8.74 -28.67
CA LEU A 166 17.31 8.70 -29.40
C LEU A 166 18.45 9.25 -28.55
N ALA A 167 18.24 10.34 -27.83
CA ALA A 167 19.22 10.91 -26.92
C ALA A 167 19.59 9.91 -25.79
N LEU A 168 18.61 9.22 -25.22
CA LEU A 168 18.85 8.20 -24.20
C LEU A 168 19.56 6.96 -24.76
N GLN A 169 19.26 6.54 -25.98
CA GLN A 169 20.01 5.47 -26.65
C GLN A 169 21.49 5.83 -26.84
N GLU A 170 21.76 7.07 -27.25
CA GLU A 170 23.13 7.59 -27.42
C GLU A 170 23.86 7.66 -26.08
N GLU A 171 23.25 8.23 -25.04
CA GLU A 171 23.79 8.32 -23.69
C GLU A 171 24.17 6.95 -23.09
N LEU A 172 23.35 5.94 -23.34
CA LEU A 172 23.55 4.57 -22.85
C LEU A 172 24.45 3.73 -23.76
N GLY A 173 24.97 4.28 -24.87
CA GLY A 173 25.79 3.55 -25.83
C GLY A 173 25.05 2.44 -26.58
N LEU A 174 23.74 2.58 -26.74
CA LEU A 174 22.87 1.65 -27.47
C LEU A 174 22.82 2.05 -28.96
N GLU A 175 22.32 1.10 -29.80
CA GLU A 175 22.02 1.42 -31.19
C GLU A 175 20.96 2.56 -31.25
N VAL A 176 21.34 3.69 -31.87
CA VAL A 176 20.46 4.84 -32.06
C VAL A 176 19.47 4.58 -33.18
N ASN A 177 18.29 4.06 -32.86
CA ASN A 177 17.30 3.64 -33.85
C ASN A 177 15.88 3.94 -33.34
N PRO A 178 15.10 4.80 -34.05
CA PRO A 178 13.74 5.16 -33.63
C PRO A 178 12.76 3.99 -33.67
N LYS A 179 13.05 2.91 -34.41
CA LYS A 179 12.18 1.76 -34.56
C LYS A 179 12.44 0.67 -33.50
N THR A 180 13.64 0.62 -32.92
CA THR A 180 13.98 -0.36 -31.88
C THR A 180 13.18 -0.06 -30.62
N MET A 181 12.43 -1.05 -30.08
CA MET A 181 11.72 -0.91 -28.81
C MET A 181 12.74 -0.70 -27.68
N MET A 182 12.43 0.21 -26.79
CA MET A 182 13.20 0.49 -25.59
C MET A 182 12.28 0.35 -24.38
N ILE A 183 12.64 -0.54 -23.46
CA ILE A 183 11.86 -0.89 -22.27
C ILE A 183 12.72 -0.62 -21.04
#